data_6514116e2db568965ee7fced95ba8766
#
_entry.id   6514116e2db568965ee7fced95ba8766
#
_cell.length_a   1.000
_cell.length_b   1.000
_cell.length_c   1.000
_cell.angle_alpha   90.00
_cell.angle_beta   90.00
_cell.angle_gamma   90.00
#
_symmetry.space_group_name_H-M   'P 1'
#
loop_
_entity.id
_entity.type
_entity.pdbx_description
1 polymer ?
#
loop_
_entity_poly.entity_id
_entity_poly.type
_entity_poly.pdbx_seq_one_letter_code
_entity_poly.pdbx_strand_id
1 'polypeptide(L)'
;MRKWLYCILLTAMVLPMVSCRRAVEKARRNIRLEAVEKVERKGMGGAEAVVRVKNGTGYKPVLERAKVDLFYAGSRVMSIILHGRVEVPRRTTGSFTSLWRVRTTDPMAYYVMVKKIREDDISQVAVSFAVEGRGGPASVKNSEEMVPLSEFLNIFGLSLQDVKNYLDE
;
A
#
# COMPACT_ATOMS: atom_id res chain seq x y z
N MET A 1 -20.04 32.75 33.75
CA MET A 1 -19.49 33.13 32.43
C MET A 1 -18.17 32.45 32.07
N ARG A 2 -17.20 32.24 33.00
CA ARG A 2 -15.90 31.59 32.70
C ARG A 2 -16.02 30.12 32.22
N LYS A 3 -16.98 29.35 32.72
CA LYS A 3 -17.15 27.93 32.34
C LYS A 3 -17.68 27.74 30.90
N TRP A 4 -18.44 28.66 30.37
CA TRP A 4 -18.95 28.63 28.99
C TRP A 4 -17.87 28.92 27.97
N LEU A 5 -16.92 29.77 28.27
CA LEU A 5 -15.76 30.04 27.42
C LEU A 5 -14.84 28.83 27.27
N TYR A 6 -14.66 28.01 28.31
CA TYR A 6 -13.88 26.77 28.25
C TYR A 6 -14.57 25.69 27.38
N CYS A 7 -15.91 25.58 27.44
CA CYS A 7 -16.64 24.65 26.57
C CYS A 7 -16.55 25.05 25.10
N ILE A 8 -16.62 26.33 24.76
CA ILE A 8 -16.50 26.84 23.39
C ILE A 8 -15.07 26.65 22.87
N LEU A 9 -14.05 26.86 23.70
CA LEU A 9 -12.65 26.64 23.29
C LEU A 9 -12.33 25.14 23.07
N LEU A 10 -12.86 24.27 23.94
CA LEU A 10 -12.71 22.81 23.79
C LEU A 10 -13.42 22.27 22.55
N THR A 11 -14.64 22.77 22.27
CA THR A 11 -15.36 22.38 21.04
C THR A 11 -14.66 22.88 19.78
N ALA A 12 -14.08 24.08 19.80
CA ALA A 12 -13.30 24.61 18.66
C ALA A 12 -12.00 23.86 18.39
N MET A 13 -11.37 23.25 19.40
CA MET A 13 -10.16 22.42 19.22
C MET A 13 -10.47 21.00 18.72
N VAL A 14 -11.64 20.45 19.02
CA VAL A 14 -12.02 19.08 18.63
C VAL A 14 -12.56 19.02 17.21
N LEU A 15 -13.22 20.07 16.72
CA LEU A 15 -13.81 20.15 15.39
C LEU A 15 -12.80 19.92 14.23
N PRO A 16 -11.56 20.47 14.21
CA PRO A 16 -10.63 20.25 13.12
C PRO A 16 -10.11 18.80 13.07
N MET A 17 -10.01 18.10 14.21
CA MET A 17 -9.56 16.69 14.22
C MET A 17 -10.60 15.73 13.65
N VAL A 18 -11.89 15.99 13.86
CA VAL A 18 -12.99 15.18 13.32
C VAL A 18 -13.15 15.40 11.81
N SER A 19 -12.94 16.62 11.31
CA SER A 19 -13.03 16.94 9.90
C SER A 19 -11.87 16.31 9.09
N CYS A 20 -10.66 16.26 9.65
CA CYS A 20 -9.53 15.58 9.02
C CYS A 20 -9.76 14.06 8.88
N ARG A 21 -10.29 13.38 9.91
CA ARG A 21 -10.63 11.96 9.82
C ARG A 21 -11.68 11.68 8.76
N ARG A 22 -12.75 12.46 8.70
CA ARG A 22 -13.79 12.32 7.68
C ARG A 22 -13.28 12.59 6.27
N ALA A 23 -12.40 13.56 6.08
CA ALA A 23 -11.79 13.85 4.80
C ALA A 23 -10.88 12.71 4.33
N VAL A 24 -10.10 12.11 5.23
CA VAL A 24 -9.25 10.94 4.95
C VAL A 24 -10.10 9.71 4.62
N GLU A 25 -11.16 9.44 5.39
CA GLU A 25 -12.08 8.33 5.10
C GLU A 25 -12.82 8.52 3.77
N LYS A 26 -13.26 9.74 3.48
CA LYS A 26 -13.89 10.06 2.19
C LYS A 26 -12.91 9.93 1.03
N ALA A 27 -11.67 10.34 1.20
CA ALA A 27 -10.61 10.14 0.20
C ALA A 27 -10.34 8.64 -0.01
N ARG A 28 -10.25 7.86 1.05
CA ARG A 28 -10.01 6.41 1.02
C ARG A 28 -11.11 5.66 0.27
N ARG A 29 -12.38 6.09 0.38
CA ARG A 29 -13.50 5.50 -0.36
C ARG A 29 -13.53 5.86 -1.84
N ASN A 30 -12.97 7.00 -2.21
CA ASN A 30 -13.02 7.55 -3.57
C ASN A 30 -11.72 7.32 -4.36
N ILE A 31 -10.66 6.81 -3.73
CA ILE A 31 -9.44 6.37 -4.40
C ILE A 31 -9.42 4.85 -4.34
N ARG A 32 -9.45 4.21 -5.50
CA ARG A 32 -9.48 2.74 -5.61
C ARG A 32 -8.41 2.25 -6.58
N LEU A 33 -7.69 1.25 -6.17
CA LEU A 33 -6.92 0.41 -7.06
C LEU A 33 -7.92 -0.51 -7.79
N GLU A 34 -8.06 -0.37 -9.10
CA GLU A 34 -9.01 -1.16 -9.88
C GLU A 34 -8.37 -2.43 -10.43
N ALA A 35 -7.11 -2.34 -10.83
CA ALA A 35 -6.35 -3.48 -11.34
C ALA A 35 -4.84 -3.24 -11.27
N VAL A 36 -4.10 -4.32 -11.18
CA VAL A 36 -2.67 -4.37 -11.54
C VAL A 36 -2.62 -4.88 -12.98
N GLU A 37 -2.29 -4.01 -13.94
CA GLU A 37 -2.38 -4.33 -15.36
C GLU A 37 -1.13 -5.06 -15.86
N LYS A 38 0.02 -4.72 -15.27
CA LYS A 38 1.31 -5.26 -15.71
C LYS A 38 2.34 -5.16 -14.60
N VAL A 39 3.18 -6.16 -14.49
CA VAL A 39 4.41 -6.13 -13.69
C VAL A 39 5.54 -6.66 -14.56
N GLU A 40 6.59 -5.89 -14.74
CA GLU A 40 7.77 -6.28 -15.53
C GLU A 40 9.05 -6.15 -14.72
N ARG A 41 9.96 -7.06 -14.90
CA ARG A 41 11.33 -6.93 -14.39
C ARG A 41 12.08 -5.86 -15.17
N LYS A 42 12.79 -4.99 -14.45
CA LYS A 42 13.69 -3.97 -15.01
C LYS A 42 15.10 -4.19 -14.45
N GLY A 43 15.91 -4.89 -15.22
CA GLY A 43 17.30 -5.19 -14.83
C GLY A 43 17.42 -6.06 -13.59
N MET A 44 18.60 -5.98 -12.93
CA MET A 44 18.96 -6.80 -11.77
C MET A 44 18.45 -6.19 -10.45
N GLY A 45 17.16 -6.28 -10.18
CA GLY A 45 16.58 -5.81 -8.91
C GLY A 45 15.67 -4.60 -9.06
N GLY A 46 15.21 -4.30 -10.28
CA GLY A 46 14.12 -3.39 -10.56
C GLY A 46 12.84 -4.12 -10.95
N ALA A 47 11.71 -3.48 -10.72
CA ALA A 47 10.42 -3.87 -11.27
C ALA A 47 9.64 -2.61 -11.66
N GLU A 48 8.85 -2.73 -12.72
CA GLU A 48 7.90 -1.72 -13.15
C GLU A 48 6.50 -2.30 -13.01
N ALA A 49 5.62 -1.60 -12.30
CA ALA A 49 4.23 -1.99 -12.18
C ALA A 49 3.34 -0.92 -12.80
N VAL A 50 2.40 -1.35 -13.66
CA VAL A 50 1.34 -0.50 -14.20
C VAL A 50 0.07 -0.84 -13.47
N VAL A 51 -0.49 0.13 -12.78
CA VAL A 51 -1.69 -0.01 -11.97
C VAL A 51 -2.79 0.90 -12.46
N ARG A 52 -4.00 0.39 -12.56
CA ARG A 52 -5.17 1.20 -12.84
C ARG A 52 -5.76 1.72 -11.55
N VAL A 53 -5.83 3.04 -11.45
CA VAL A 53 -6.33 3.73 -10.26
C VAL A 53 -7.48 4.65 -10.66
N LYS A 54 -8.56 4.59 -9.89
CA LYS A 54 -9.66 5.55 -9.94
C LYS A 54 -9.51 6.54 -8.81
N ASN A 55 -9.43 7.82 -9.16
CA ASN A 55 -9.47 8.93 -8.22
C ASN A 55 -10.74 9.76 -8.42
N GLY A 56 -11.75 9.52 -7.61
CA GLY A 56 -13.00 10.29 -7.61
C GLY A 56 -12.93 11.59 -6.80
N THR A 57 -11.77 11.92 -6.21
CA THR A 57 -11.61 13.10 -5.37
C THR A 57 -11.27 14.36 -6.17
N GLY A 58 -11.50 15.53 -5.57
CA GLY A 58 -11.04 16.81 -6.10
C GLY A 58 -9.56 17.09 -5.83
N TYR A 59 -8.84 16.16 -5.18
CA TYR A 59 -7.43 16.28 -4.82
C TYR A 59 -6.56 15.45 -5.75
N LYS A 60 -5.26 15.77 -5.78
CA LYS A 60 -4.22 15.02 -6.45
C LYS A 60 -3.45 14.19 -5.41
N PRO A 61 -3.84 12.94 -5.18
CA PRO A 61 -3.10 12.09 -4.26
C PRO A 61 -1.70 11.78 -4.81
N VAL A 62 -0.74 11.73 -3.90
CA VAL A 62 0.65 11.42 -4.18
C VAL A 62 1.07 10.30 -3.24
N LEU A 63 1.49 9.17 -3.79
CA LEU A 63 2.19 8.12 -3.07
C LEU A 63 3.67 8.52 -3.03
N GLU A 64 4.17 8.85 -1.85
CA GLU A 64 5.53 9.35 -1.68
C GLU A 64 6.51 8.25 -1.34
N ARG A 65 6.08 7.29 -0.54
CA ARG A 65 6.88 6.14 -0.11
C ARG A 65 6.00 4.90 0.02
N ALA A 66 6.51 3.79 -0.42
CA ALA A 66 5.93 2.49 -0.14
C ALA A 66 7.07 1.47 0.01
N LYS A 67 6.96 0.62 1.01
CA LYS A 67 7.87 -0.48 1.29
C LYS A 67 7.06 -1.69 1.67
N VAL A 68 7.45 -2.84 1.12
CA VAL A 68 6.88 -4.13 1.46
C VAL A 68 8.04 -5.08 1.73
N ASP A 69 8.06 -5.68 2.90
CA ASP A 69 9.02 -6.72 3.29
C ASP A 69 8.27 -8.06 3.39
N LEU A 70 8.77 -9.09 2.70
CA LEU A 70 8.23 -10.44 2.76
C LEU A 70 9.07 -11.28 3.73
N PHE A 71 8.36 -12.07 4.53
CA PHE A 71 8.94 -12.96 5.52
C PHE A 71 8.49 -14.40 5.26
N TYR A 72 9.38 -15.33 5.49
CA TYR A 72 9.12 -16.76 5.51
C TYR A 72 9.70 -17.37 6.78
N ALA A 73 8.89 -18.10 7.53
CA ALA A 73 9.28 -18.68 8.82
C ALA A 73 9.96 -17.66 9.76
N GLY A 74 9.46 -16.43 9.80
CA GLY A 74 9.97 -15.34 10.66
C GLY A 74 11.22 -14.62 10.12
N SER A 75 11.84 -15.10 9.04
CA SER A 75 13.02 -14.45 8.43
C SER A 75 12.63 -13.60 7.23
N ARG A 76 13.20 -12.40 7.12
CA ARG A 76 12.97 -11.53 5.96
C ARG A 76 13.67 -12.09 4.73
N VAL A 77 12.91 -12.40 3.69
CA VAL A 77 13.41 -12.99 2.45
C VAL A 77 13.55 -12.00 1.30
N MET A 78 12.70 -10.96 1.29
CA MET A 78 12.69 -9.96 0.22
C MET A 78 12.17 -8.61 0.71
N SER A 79 12.69 -7.53 0.12
CA SER A 79 12.19 -6.16 0.29
C SER A 79 11.86 -5.56 -1.06
N ILE A 80 10.71 -4.92 -1.17
CA ILE A 80 10.22 -4.20 -2.35
C ILE A 80 9.98 -2.75 -1.95
N ILE A 81 10.66 -1.81 -2.59
CA ILE A 81 10.67 -0.40 -2.21
C ILE A 81 10.31 0.45 -3.42
N LEU A 82 9.32 1.31 -3.27
CA LEU A 82 8.95 2.28 -4.31
C LEU A 82 10.14 3.20 -4.62
N HIS A 83 10.46 3.33 -5.90
CA HIS A 83 11.46 4.26 -6.40
C HIS A 83 10.78 5.46 -7.06
N GLY A 84 10.95 6.63 -6.47
CA GLY A 84 10.23 7.83 -6.89
C GLY A 84 8.89 7.99 -6.18
N ARG A 85 8.00 8.73 -6.81
CA ARG A 85 6.64 8.97 -6.31
C ARG A 85 5.62 8.74 -7.42
N VAL A 86 4.40 8.38 -7.05
CA VAL A 86 3.28 8.21 -7.98
C VAL A 86 2.23 9.27 -7.70
N GLU A 87 1.89 10.03 -8.70
CA GLU A 87 0.86 11.08 -8.61
C GLU A 87 -0.35 10.69 -9.46
N VAL A 88 -1.52 10.78 -8.87
CA VAL A 88 -2.78 10.51 -9.59
C VAL A 88 -3.57 11.82 -9.73
N PRO A 89 -3.83 12.29 -10.95
CA PRO A 89 -4.60 13.51 -11.15
C PRO A 89 -5.99 13.44 -10.50
N ARG A 90 -6.54 14.60 -10.17
CA ARG A 90 -7.89 14.71 -9.61
C ARG A 90 -8.95 14.24 -10.61
N ARG A 91 -10.01 13.58 -10.12
CA ARG A 91 -11.17 13.15 -10.93
C ARG A 91 -10.78 12.36 -12.18
N THR A 92 -9.77 11.47 -12.03
CA THR A 92 -9.23 10.70 -13.14
C THR A 92 -9.35 9.21 -12.84
N THR A 93 -9.63 8.44 -13.88
CA THR A 93 -9.43 6.99 -13.90
C THR A 93 -8.40 6.71 -14.99
N GLY A 94 -7.33 6.01 -14.67
CA GLY A 94 -6.27 5.74 -15.63
C GLY A 94 -5.20 4.82 -15.09
N SER A 95 -4.29 4.46 -15.97
CA SER A 95 -3.14 3.59 -15.67
C SER A 95 -1.92 4.43 -15.32
N PHE A 96 -1.25 4.08 -14.23
CA PHE A 96 -0.09 4.79 -13.70
C PHE A 96 1.06 3.81 -13.54
N THR A 97 2.22 4.24 -14.01
CA THR A 97 3.45 3.46 -13.89
C THR A 97 4.16 3.79 -12.60
N SER A 98 4.61 2.76 -11.89
CA SER A 98 5.44 2.87 -10.70
C SER A 98 6.70 2.01 -10.84
N LEU A 99 7.82 2.53 -10.38
CA LEU A 99 9.09 1.84 -10.39
C LEU A 99 9.41 1.34 -8.98
N TRP A 100 9.89 0.12 -8.88
CA TRP A 100 10.17 -0.54 -7.63
C TRP A 100 11.59 -1.12 -7.62
N ARG A 101 12.24 -1.05 -6.49
CA ARG A 101 13.50 -1.75 -6.22
C ARG A 101 13.20 -3.00 -5.42
N VAL A 102 13.62 -4.13 -5.96
CA VAL A 102 13.49 -5.45 -5.34
C VAL A 102 14.84 -5.91 -4.83
N ARG A 103 14.92 -6.28 -3.57
CA ARG A 103 16.13 -6.83 -2.94
C ARG A 103 15.80 -8.16 -2.27
N THR A 104 16.38 -9.23 -2.76
CA THR A 104 16.33 -10.54 -2.12
C THR A 104 17.40 -10.59 -1.04
N THR A 105 16.99 -10.84 0.20
CA THR A 105 17.87 -10.90 1.36
C THR A 105 18.38 -12.33 1.58
N ASP A 106 17.51 -13.31 1.39
CA ASP A 106 17.80 -14.73 1.49
C ASP A 106 17.24 -15.47 0.27
N PRO A 107 18.08 -15.77 -0.75
CA PRO A 107 17.63 -16.42 -1.99
C PRO A 107 17.11 -17.84 -1.76
N MET A 108 17.67 -18.59 -0.79
CA MET A 108 17.22 -19.97 -0.52
C MET A 108 15.84 -19.97 0.14
N ALA A 109 15.66 -19.17 1.17
CA ALA A 109 14.36 -19.03 1.83
C ALA A 109 13.30 -18.46 0.86
N TYR A 110 13.69 -17.53 -0.04
CA TYR A 110 12.82 -17.04 -1.10
C TYR A 110 12.35 -18.15 -2.03
N TYR A 111 13.27 -19.02 -2.50
CA TYR A 111 12.92 -20.15 -3.34
C TYR A 111 11.93 -21.11 -2.66
N VAL A 112 12.19 -21.45 -1.39
CA VAL A 112 11.27 -22.29 -0.60
C VAL A 112 9.92 -21.64 -0.42
N MET A 113 9.87 -20.34 -0.11
CA MET A 113 8.64 -19.58 0.01
C MET A 113 7.82 -19.60 -1.28
N VAL A 114 8.44 -19.35 -2.43
CA VAL A 114 7.77 -19.39 -3.75
C VAL A 114 7.18 -20.76 -4.01
N LYS A 115 7.94 -21.84 -3.75
CA LYS A 115 7.44 -23.20 -3.88
C LYS A 115 6.20 -23.44 -3.00
N LYS A 116 6.24 -23.00 -1.75
CA LYS A 116 5.11 -23.13 -0.82
C LYS A 116 3.88 -22.34 -1.27
N ILE A 117 4.05 -21.12 -1.78
CA ILE A 117 2.95 -20.32 -2.35
C ILE A 117 2.30 -21.05 -3.53
N ARG A 118 3.09 -21.68 -4.40
CA ARG A 118 2.56 -22.49 -5.51
C ARG A 118 1.76 -23.71 -5.04
N GLU A 119 2.14 -24.29 -3.93
CA GLU A 119 1.46 -25.42 -3.27
C GLU A 119 0.26 -24.98 -2.41
N ASP A 120 -0.14 -23.71 -2.44
CA ASP A 120 -1.18 -23.10 -1.58
C ASP A 120 -0.87 -23.11 -0.08
N ASP A 121 0.37 -23.42 0.31
CA ASP A 121 0.82 -23.40 1.69
C ASP A 121 1.46 -22.03 2.03
N ILE A 122 0.63 -21.09 2.47
CA ILE A 122 1.02 -19.73 2.82
C ILE A 122 1.09 -19.48 4.33
N SER A 123 0.95 -20.53 5.15
CA SER A 123 0.85 -20.44 6.61
C SER A 123 2.06 -19.77 7.28
N GLN A 124 3.24 -19.89 6.70
CA GLN A 124 4.48 -19.32 7.22
C GLN A 124 4.92 -18.04 6.48
N VAL A 125 4.07 -17.52 5.58
CA VAL A 125 4.36 -16.31 4.83
C VAL A 125 3.70 -15.12 5.48
N ALA A 126 4.49 -14.12 5.84
CA ALA A 126 4.03 -12.86 6.40
C ALA A 126 4.58 -11.66 5.62
N VAL A 127 3.89 -10.54 5.73
CA VAL A 127 4.21 -9.30 5.04
C VAL A 127 4.24 -8.16 6.06
N SER A 128 5.29 -7.35 6.03
CA SER A 128 5.28 -6.04 6.68
C SER A 128 5.23 -4.98 5.61
N PHE A 129 4.40 -3.97 5.80
CA PHE A 129 4.32 -2.88 4.83
C PHE A 129 4.26 -1.52 5.50
N ALA A 130 4.78 -0.53 4.81
CA ALA A 130 4.69 0.88 5.17
C ALA A 130 4.37 1.69 3.92
N VAL A 131 3.35 2.55 4.02
CA VAL A 131 2.88 3.41 2.94
C VAL A 131 2.74 4.82 3.46
N GLU A 132 3.34 5.77 2.78
CA GLU A 132 3.22 7.20 3.07
C GLU A 132 2.77 7.94 1.81
N GLY A 133 1.78 8.79 1.98
CA GLY A 133 1.25 9.59 0.88
C GLY A 133 0.51 10.82 1.38
N ARG A 134 0.13 11.67 0.46
CA ARG A 134 -0.69 12.85 0.75
C ARG A 134 -1.80 13.00 -0.27
N GLY A 135 -2.92 13.54 0.19
CA GLY A 135 -4.06 13.86 -0.66
C GLY A 135 -4.68 15.17 -0.22
N GLY A 136 -4.46 16.25 -0.99
CA GLY A 136 -4.85 17.60 -0.56
C GLY A 136 -4.08 18.04 0.70
N PRO A 137 -4.76 18.57 1.72
CA PRO A 137 -4.12 19.03 2.96
C PRO A 137 -3.76 17.89 3.93
N ALA A 138 -4.17 16.63 3.65
CA ALA A 138 -3.97 15.49 4.53
C ALA A 138 -2.79 14.64 4.08
N SER A 139 -1.89 14.28 5.01
CA SER A 139 -0.93 13.20 4.85
C SER A 139 -1.48 11.93 5.49
N VAL A 140 -1.23 10.79 4.84
CA VAL A 140 -1.60 9.46 5.34
C VAL A 140 -0.33 8.66 5.47
N LYS A 141 -0.15 8.09 6.66
CA LYS A 141 0.88 7.11 6.93
C LYS A 141 0.20 5.87 7.50
N ASN A 142 0.44 4.73 6.88
CA ASN A 142 -0.03 3.44 7.36
C ASN A 142 1.11 2.44 7.33
N SER A 143 1.29 1.68 8.41
CA SER A 143 2.27 0.61 8.48
C SER A 143 1.75 -0.51 9.36
N GLU A 144 1.96 -1.72 8.91
CA GLU A 144 1.65 -2.94 9.66
C GLU A 144 2.82 -3.91 9.54
N GLU A 145 3.07 -4.69 10.58
CA GLU A 145 4.18 -5.61 10.66
C GLU A 145 3.69 -7.04 10.83
N MET A 146 4.37 -7.98 10.16
CA MET A 146 4.13 -9.42 10.28
C MET A 146 2.67 -9.85 10.05
N VAL A 147 1.99 -9.18 9.13
CA VAL A 147 0.62 -9.53 8.73
C VAL A 147 0.66 -10.84 7.93
N PRO A 148 -0.17 -11.84 8.22
CA PRO A 148 -0.28 -13.04 7.40
C PRO A 148 -0.56 -12.69 5.92
N LEU A 149 0.05 -13.42 4.98
CA LEU A 149 -0.13 -13.14 3.55
C LEU A 149 -1.60 -13.09 3.13
N SER A 150 -2.43 -13.99 3.67
CA SER A 150 -3.87 -14.00 3.38
C SER A 150 -4.58 -12.71 3.77
N GLU A 151 -4.24 -12.16 4.94
CA GLU A 151 -4.81 -10.89 5.42
C GLU A 151 -4.31 -9.70 4.60
N PHE A 152 -3.00 -9.68 4.28
CA PHE A 152 -2.43 -8.67 3.39
C PHE A 152 -3.13 -8.64 2.04
N LEU A 153 -3.36 -9.80 1.41
CA LEU A 153 -4.06 -9.89 0.13
C LEU A 153 -5.49 -9.33 0.24
N ASN A 154 -6.21 -9.65 1.31
CA ASN A 154 -7.55 -9.11 1.56
C ASN A 154 -7.56 -7.58 1.72
N ILE A 155 -6.59 -7.01 2.43
CA ILE A 155 -6.46 -5.54 2.61
C ILE A 155 -6.36 -4.84 1.25
N PHE A 156 -5.63 -5.41 0.30
CA PHE A 156 -5.38 -4.84 -1.02
C PHE A 156 -6.30 -5.36 -2.13
N GLY A 157 -7.26 -6.23 -1.80
CA GLY A 157 -8.21 -6.80 -2.77
C GLY A 157 -7.54 -7.70 -3.82
N LEU A 158 -6.43 -8.35 -3.43
CA LEU A 158 -5.69 -9.29 -4.26
C LEU A 158 -6.07 -10.73 -3.90
N SER A 159 -5.96 -11.63 -4.85
CA SER A 159 -6.10 -13.07 -4.65
C SER A 159 -4.74 -13.78 -4.62
N LEU A 160 -4.69 -14.97 -4.03
CA LEU A 160 -3.50 -15.82 -4.09
C LEU A 160 -3.16 -16.22 -5.54
N GLN A 161 -4.18 -16.35 -6.39
CA GLN A 161 -3.98 -16.65 -7.80
C GLN A 161 -3.27 -15.50 -8.54
N ASP A 162 -3.57 -14.25 -8.20
CA ASP A 162 -2.84 -13.10 -8.76
C ASP A 162 -1.36 -13.18 -8.41
N VAL A 163 -1.04 -13.52 -7.15
CA VAL A 163 0.36 -13.70 -6.73
C VAL A 163 1.05 -14.83 -7.50
N LYS A 164 0.38 -15.97 -7.68
CA LYS A 164 0.93 -17.10 -8.45
C LYS A 164 1.20 -16.71 -9.90
N ASN A 165 0.29 -16.01 -10.53
CA ASN A 165 0.46 -15.55 -11.91
C ASN A 165 1.71 -14.67 -12.06
N TYR A 166 2.00 -13.78 -11.08
CA TYR A 166 3.22 -12.96 -11.08
C TYR A 166 4.50 -13.74 -10.82
N LEU A 167 4.42 -14.89 -10.16
CA LEU A 167 5.60 -15.74 -9.90
C LEU A 167 5.96 -16.63 -11.07
N ASP A 168 5.04 -16.81 -12.04
CA ASP A 168 5.21 -17.66 -13.21
C ASP A 168 5.62 -16.88 -14.48
N GLU A 169 5.58 -15.55 -14.45
CA GLU A 169 6.13 -14.62 -15.46
C GLU A 169 7.64 -14.34 -15.23
#